data_2ee479d712cfad2d23325408d7838904
#
_entry.id   2ee479d712cfad2d23325408d7838904
#
_cell.length_a   1.000
_cell.length_b   1.000
_cell.length_c   1.000
_cell.angle_alpha   90.00
_cell.angle_beta   90.00
_cell.angle_gamma   90.00
#
_symmetry.space_group_name_H-M   'P 1'
#
loop_
_entity.id
_entity.type
_entity.pdbx_description
1 polymer ?
#
loop_
_entity_poly.entity_id
_entity_poly.type
_entity_poly.pdbx_seq_one_letter_code
_entity_poly.pdbx_strand_id
1 'polypeptide(L)'
;MKIIPLSEGTFTIDKTKLFVPFDEQTHELHKKPAGSLLVEIQPFVVVTSNDILLLDTGLGFSDADGKMQIHSNLEAAGIDPADITKVLMTHLHKDHAGAVSEDRHRHQLCFPGATYYVQQR
;
A
#
# COMPACT_ATOMS: atom_id res chain seq x y z
N MET A 1 -20.73 1.02 -7.83
CA MET A 1 -19.27 0.84 -7.71
C MET A 1 -18.66 2.06 -7.05
N LYS A 2 -17.74 1.85 -6.14
CA LYS A 2 -17.07 2.91 -5.40
C LYS A 2 -15.57 2.68 -5.44
N ILE A 3 -14.78 3.72 -5.74
CA ILE A 3 -13.32 3.67 -5.80
C ILE A 3 -12.77 4.58 -4.73
N ILE A 4 -11.95 4.06 -3.82
CA ILE A 4 -11.41 4.80 -2.69
C ILE A 4 -9.89 4.72 -2.73
N PRO A 5 -9.18 5.88 -2.79
CA PRO A 5 -7.73 5.88 -2.69
C PRO A 5 -7.28 5.65 -1.25
N LEU A 6 -6.19 4.89 -1.09
CA LEU A 6 -5.64 4.53 0.22
C LEU A 6 -4.19 5.03 0.30
N SER A 7 -4.01 6.34 0.37
CA SER A 7 -2.67 6.92 0.37
C SER A 7 -1.87 6.50 1.61
N GLU A 8 -0.66 6.02 1.39
CA GLU A 8 0.31 5.75 2.45
C GLU A 8 1.27 6.92 2.65
N GLY A 9 1.07 8.01 1.92
CA GLY A 9 1.84 9.23 2.06
C GLY A 9 2.81 9.45 0.91
N THR A 10 3.57 10.54 1.06
CA THR A 10 4.54 10.99 0.08
C THR A 10 5.95 10.61 0.52
N PHE A 11 6.76 10.15 -0.42
CA PHE A 11 8.10 9.65 -0.17
C PHE A 11 9.05 10.18 -1.22
N THR A 12 10.33 10.27 -0.86
CA THR A 12 11.40 10.42 -1.84
C THR A 12 12.07 9.07 -2.07
N ILE A 13 12.46 8.81 -3.31
CA ILE A 13 13.21 7.61 -3.68
C ILE A 13 14.32 7.99 -4.64
N ASP A 14 15.50 7.43 -4.43
CA ASP A 14 16.66 7.64 -5.29
C ASP A 14 17.24 6.30 -5.74
N LYS A 15 18.49 6.33 -6.23
CA LYS A 15 19.17 5.12 -6.71
C LYS A 15 19.39 4.05 -5.63
N THR A 16 19.28 4.41 -4.34
CA THR A 16 19.38 3.44 -3.24
C THR A 16 18.10 2.61 -3.10
N LYS A 17 17.01 3.04 -3.74
CA LYS A 17 15.69 2.41 -3.70
C LYS A 17 15.08 2.36 -2.30
N LEU A 18 15.52 3.25 -1.41
CA LEU A 18 14.91 3.42 -0.10
C LEU A 18 13.83 4.49 -0.18
N PHE A 19 12.64 4.17 0.36
CA PHE A 19 11.54 5.11 0.45
C PHE A 19 11.66 5.91 1.75
N VAL A 20 11.88 7.21 1.61
CA VAL A 20 12.05 8.13 2.75
C VAL A 20 10.80 9.00 2.84
N PRO A 21 10.09 9.03 4.00
CA PRO A 21 8.91 9.86 4.15
C PRO A 21 9.22 11.34 3.88
N PHE A 22 8.31 12.00 3.17
CA PHE A 22 8.44 13.41 2.83
C PHE A 22 7.13 14.11 3.22
N ASP A 23 7.22 15.04 4.17
CA ASP A 23 6.07 15.82 4.62
C ASP A 23 6.06 17.17 3.92
N GLU A 24 5.10 17.38 3.02
CA GLU A 24 4.99 18.60 2.23
C GLU A 24 4.70 19.84 3.10
N GLN A 25 4.19 19.66 4.32
CA GLN A 25 3.91 20.77 5.24
C GLN A 25 5.15 21.24 5.99
N THR A 26 6.09 20.34 6.28
CA THR A 26 7.30 20.63 7.05
C THR A 26 8.56 20.64 6.22
N HIS A 27 8.57 19.93 5.08
CA HIS A 27 9.71 19.85 4.17
C HIS A 27 9.50 20.76 2.97
N GLU A 28 10.52 21.51 2.63
CA GLU A 28 10.49 22.32 1.42
C GLU A 28 10.90 21.49 0.22
N LEU A 29 10.13 21.59 -0.87
CA LEU A 29 10.34 20.76 -2.06
C LEU A 29 11.75 20.93 -2.65
N HIS A 30 12.29 22.14 -2.63
CA HIS A 30 13.64 22.39 -3.14
C HIS A 30 14.76 21.83 -2.27
N LYS A 31 14.44 21.40 -1.04
CA LYS A 31 15.40 20.73 -0.16
C LYS A 31 15.37 19.21 -0.32
N LYS A 32 14.57 18.70 -1.24
CA LYS A 32 14.58 17.30 -1.60
C LYS A 32 15.99 16.90 -2.04
N PRO A 33 16.51 15.69 -1.62
CA PRO A 33 17.83 15.24 -2.05
C PRO A 33 17.98 15.26 -3.58
N ALA A 34 19.09 15.75 -4.06
CA ALA A 34 19.36 15.81 -5.50
C ALA A 34 19.32 14.42 -6.12
N GLY A 35 18.66 14.30 -7.27
CA GLY A 35 18.51 13.02 -7.96
C GLY A 35 17.43 12.10 -7.41
N SER A 36 16.71 12.53 -6.36
CA SER A 36 15.58 11.76 -5.86
C SER A 36 14.29 12.14 -6.57
N LEU A 37 13.34 11.19 -6.61
CA LEU A 37 11.98 11.42 -7.10
C LEU A 37 11.03 11.58 -5.92
N LEU A 38 10.04 12.46 -6.10
CA LEU A 38 8.95 12.60 -5.13
C LEU A 38 7.77 11.75 -5.63
N VAL A 39 7.33 10.81 -4.82
CA VAL A 39 6.27 9.87 -5.20
C VAL A 39 5.24 9.77 -4.07
N GLU A 40 4.00 9.50 -4.44
CA GLU A 40 2.95 9.13 -3.50
C GLU A 40 2.64 7.65 -3.67
N ILE A 41 2.57 6.94 -2.56
CA ILE A 41 2.22 5.52 -2.55
C ILE A 41 0.72 5.43 -2.27
N GLN A 42 -0.03 4.96 -3.27
CA GLN A 42 -1.49 5.05 -3.21
C GLN A 42 -2.15 3.82 -3.81
N PRO A 43 -2.34 2.76 -3.02
CA PRO A 43 -3.23 1.67 -3.41
C PRO A 43 -4.67 2.16 -3.52
N PHE A 44 -5.50 1.42 -4.23
CA PHE A 44 -6.93 1.73 -4.36
C PHE A 44 -7.77 0.55 -3.93
N VAL A 45 -8.90 0.82 -3.30
CA VAL A 45 -9.92 -0.20 -3.06
C VAL A 45 -11.14 0.10 -3.92
N VAL A 46 -11.67 -0.94 -4.55
CA VAL A 46 -12.87 -0.85 -5.40
C VAL A 46 -13.96 -1.71 -4.77
N VAL A 47 -15.07 -1.06 -4.41
CA VAL A 47 -16.22 -1.74 -3.83
C VAL A 47 -17.29 -1.91 -4.90
N THR A 48 -17.63 -3.15 -5.20
CA THR A 48 -18.69 -3.51 -6.14
C THR A 48 -19.84 -4.19 -5.37
N SER A 49 -20.89 -4.56 -6.09
CA SER A 49 -22.02 -5.25 -5.45
C SER A 49 -21.67 -6.64 -4.91
N ASN A 50 -20.64 -7.29 -5.47
CA ASN A 50 -20.28 -8.67 -5.11
C ASN A 50 -18.87 -8.81 -4.53
N ASP A 51 -18.00 -7.83 -4.73
CA ASP A 51 -16.59 -7.93 -4.37
C ASP A 51 -16.08 -6.65 -3.75
N ILE A 52 -15.05 -6.79 -2.92
CA ILE A 52 -14.21 -5.70 -2.49
C ILE A 52 -12.80 -6.03 -2.97
N LEU A 53 -12.31 -5.26 -3.93
CA LEU A 53 -11.02 -5.49 -4.59
C LEU A 53 -10.00 -4.48 -4.10
N LEU A 54 -8.81 -4.97 -3.80
CA LEU A 54 -7.67 -4.11 -3.48
C LEU A 54 -6.71 -4.13 -4.66
N LEU A 55 -6.35 -2.93 -5.16
CA LEU A 55 -5.39 -2.78 -6.24
C LEU A 55 -4.05 -2.38 -5.63
N ASP A 56 -3.11 -3.31 -5.61
CA ASP A 56 -1.82 -3.21 -4.95
C ASP A 56 -1.93 -3.13 -3.42
N THR A 57 -0.84 -3.37 -2.71
CA THR A 57 -0.83 -3.45 -1.25
C THR A 57 0.09 -2.43 -0.57
N GLY A 58 0.74 -1.54 -1.33
CA GLY A 58 1.60 -0.50 -0.78
C GLY A 58 2.96 -1.00 -0.32
N LEU A 59 3.61 -0.24 0.56
CA LEU A 59 4.96 -0.53 1.04
C LEU A 59 5.03 -1.59 2.14
N GLY A 60 3.94 -1.85 2.83
CA GLY A 60 3.92 -2.82 3.92
C GLY A 60 4.40 -2.26 5.25
N PHE A 61 4.40 -0.94 5.42
CA PHE A 61 4.80 -0.32 6.68
C PHE A 61 3.76 -0.59 7.78
N SER A 62 4.25 -0.71 9.01
CA SER A 62 3.42 -0.85 10.20
C SER A 62 3.62 0.36 11.12
N ASP A 63 2.61 0.64 11.96
CA ASP A 63 2.73 1.66 12.99
C ASP A 63 3.51 1.13 14.20
N ALA A 64 3.61 1.96 15.27
CA ALA A 64 4.34 1.60 16.47
C ALA A 64 3.74 0.39 17.20
N ASP A 65 2.46 0.11 17.00
CA ASP A 65 1.76 -1.03 17.59
C ASP A 65 1.84 -2.29 16.74
N GLY A 66 2.52 -2.22 15.59
CA GLY A 66 2.65 -3.33 14.67
C GLY A 66 1.49 -3.50 13.70
N LYS A 67 0.52 -2.58 13.70
CA LYS A 67 -0.60 -2.61 12.77
C LYS A 67 -0.19 -2.05 11.42
N MET A 68 -0.46 -2.79 10.35
CA MET A 68 -0.08 -2.36 9.00
C MET A 68 -0.89 -1.14 8.56
N GLN A 69 -0.21 -0.18 7.91
CA GLN A 69 -0.84 1.04 7.46
C GLN A 69 -1.97 0.78 6.47
N ILE A 70 -1.83 -0.20 5.59
CA ILE A 70 -2.90 -0.53 4.64
C ILE A 70 -4.18 -1.00 5.38
N HIS A 71 -4.04 -1.75 6.47
CA HIS A 71 -5.18 -2.15 7.30
C HIS A 71 -5.84 -0.93 7.95
N SER A 72 -5.04 -0.02 8.50
CA SER A 72 -5.57 1.21 9.11
C SER A 72 -6.28 2.09 8.10
N ASN A 73 -5.74 2.21 6.88
CA ASN A 73 -6.36 3.00 5.82
C ASN A 73 -7.69 2.41 5.38
N LEU A 74 -7.79 1.08 5.28
CA LEU A 74 -9.05 0.40 4.97
C LEU A 74 -10.08 0.63 6.05
N GLU A 75 -9.71 0.49 7.32
CA GLU A 75 -10.61 0.71 8.45
C GLU A 75 -11.10 2.15 8.51
N ALA A 76 -10.22 3.12 8.21
CA ALA A 76 -10.61 4.53 8.14
C ALA A 76 -11.62 4.79 7.02
N ALA A 77 -11.61 3.96 5.97
CA ALA A 77 -12.58 4.02 4.88
C ALA A 77 -13.86 3.21 5.18
N GLY A 78 -13.95 2.61 6.37
CA GLY A 78 -15.11 1.81 6.77
C GLY A 78 -15.09 0.38 6.25
N ILE A 79 -13.92 -0.13 5.86
CA ILE A 79 -13.78 -1.46 5.28
C ILE A 79 -12.93 -2.32 6.22
N ASP A 80 -13.47 -3.48 6.61
CA ASP A 80 -12.71 -4.47 7.37
C ASP A 80 -11.73 -5.17 6.40
N PRO A 81 -10.42 -5.20 6.72
CA PRO A 81 -9.46 -5.93 5.88
C PRO A 81 -9.84 -7.39 5.61
N ALA A 82 -10.55 -8.03 6.53
CA ALA A 82 -11.02 -9.40 6.34
C ALA A 82 -12.09 -9.53 5.25
N ASP A 83 -12.72 -8.43 4.86
CA ASP A 83 -13.76 -8.41 3.83
C ASP A 83 -13.22 -8.23 2.41
N ILE A 84 -11.91 -8.02 2.27
CA ILE A 84 -11.28 -7.97 0.95
C ILE A 84 -11.41 -9.35 0.29
N THR A 85 -12.05 -9.39 -0.88
CA THR A 85 -12.30 -10.66 -1.58
C THR A 85 -11.23 -10.95 -2.65
N LYS A 86 -10.65 -9.91 -3.23
CA LYS A 86 -9.65 -10.05 -4.27
C LYS A 86 -8.56 -8.99 -4.12
N VAL A 87 -7.33 -9.40 -4.33
CA VAL A 87 -6.18 -8.49 -4.40
C VAL A 87 -5.60 -8.60 -5.80
N LEU A 88 -5.54 -7.47 -6.51
CA LEU A 88 -5.05 -7.42 -7.88
C LEU A 88 -3.71 -6.69 -7.86
N MET A 89 -2.64 -7.40 -8.21
CA MET A 89 -1.29 -6.84 -8.23
C MET A 89 -0.97 -6.35 -9.62
N THR A 90 -0.68 -5.05 -9.76
CA THR A 90 -0.27 -4.50 -11.05
C THR A 90 1.15 -4.95 -11.39
N HIS A 91 2.02 -5.02 -10.40
CA HIS A 91 3.37 -5.57 -10.51
C HIS A 91 3.92 -5.85 -9.09
N LEU A 92 5.04 -6.55 -9.00
CA LEU A 92 5.58 -7.01 -7.72
C LEU A 92 6.74 -6.15 -7.19
N HIS A 93 6.77 -4.87 -7.54
CA HIS A 93 7.72 -3.94 -6.94
C HIS A 93 7.33 -3.66 -5.48
N LYS A 94 8.33 -3.34 -4.65
CA LYS A 94 8.17 -3.17 -3.20
C LYS A 94 7.08 -2.17 -2.82
N ASP A 95 6.96 -1.08 -3.56
CA ASP A 95 5.99 -0.02 -3.27
C ASP A 95 4.53 -0.40 -3.59
N HIS A 96 4.34 -1.53 -4.30
CA HIS A 96 3.01 -2.01 -4.65
C HIS A 96 2.68 -3.36 -4.00
N ALA A 97 3.69 -4.14 -3.63
CA ALA A 97 3.52 -5.50 -3.13
C ALA A 97 4.05 -5.69 -1.69
N GLY A 98 4.31 -4.59 -0.98
CA GLY A 98 4.94 -4.67 0.35
C GLY A 98 4.06 -5.32 1.40
N ALA A 99 2.73 -5.23 1.25
CA ALA A 99 1.79 -5.77 2.23
C ALA A 99 1.08 -7.04 1.74
N VAL A 100 1.75 -7.85 0.92
CA VAL A 100 1.20 -9.16 0.55
C VAL A 100 1.22 -10.09 1.77
N SER A 101 2.27 -10.02 2.57
CA SER A 101 2.41 -10.83 3.78
C SER A 101 2.73 -9.93 4.99
N GLU A 102 2.00 -10.17 6.06
CA GLU A 102 2.15 -9.44 7.32
C GLU A 102 3.41 -9.86 8.07
N ASP A 103 3.78 -11.11 7.97
CA ASP A 103 4.92 -11.67 8.64
C ASP A 103 5.71 -12.59 7.72
N ARG A 104 6.92 -12.17 7.37
CA ARG A 104 7.78 -12.94 6.46
C ARG A 104 8.21 -14.29 7.05
N HIS A 105 8.27 -14.40 8.37
CA HIS A 105 8.70 -15.64 9.05
C HIS A 105 7.55 -16.64 9.13
N ARG A 106 6.32 -16.15 9.29
CA ARG A 106 5.13 -17.00 9.43
C ARG A 106 4.40 -17.22 8.12
N HIS A 107 4.76 -16.49 7.07
CA HIS A 107 4.09 -16.54 5.77
C HIS A 107 2.58 -16.25 5.85
N GLN A 108 2.19 -15.45 6.82
CA GLN A 108 0.79 -15.08 7.00
C GLN A 108 0.42 -13.96 6.03
N LEU A 109 -0.61 -14.17 5.22
CA LEU A 109 -1.09 -13.17 4.28
C LEU A 109 -1.82 -12.05 5.01
N CYS A 110 -1.65 -10.80 4.52
CA CYS A 110 -2.34 -9.63 5.07
C CYS A 110 -3.84 -9.67 4.81
N PHE A 111 -4.27 -10.37 3.76
CA PHE A 111 -5.67 -10.50 3.37
C PHE A 111 -5.99 -11.98 3.15
N PRO A 112 -6.13 -12.76 4.25
CA PRO A 112 -6.23 -14.22 4.14
C PRO A 112 -7.54 -14.68 3.48
N GLY A 113 -8.60 -13.86 3.50
CA GLY A 113 -9.86 -14.18 2.83
C GLY A 113 -9.88 -13.86 1.35
N ALA A 114 -8.82 -13.27 0.81
CA ALA A 114 -8.78 -12.78 -0.57
C ALA A 114 -8.09 -13.78 -1.50
N THR A 115 -8.52 -13.79 -2.76
CA THR A 115 -7.78 -14.42 -3.85
C THR A 115 -6.85 -13.39 -4.48
N TYR A 116 -5.58 -13.74 -4.63
CA TYR A 116 -4.57 -12.85 -5.18
C TYR A 116 -4.38 -13.11 -6.66
N TYR A 117 -4.39 -12.06 -7.45
CA TYR A 117 -4.20 -12.11 -8.90
C TYR A 117 -2.95 -11.33 -9.26
N VAL A 118 -2.04 -11.97 -9.99
CA VAL A 118 -0.80 -11.38 -10.48
C VAL A 118 -0.70 -11.68 -11.97
N GLN A 119 -0.37 -10.66 -12.76
CA GLN A 119 -0.22 -10.86 -14.19
C GLN A 119 1.01 -11.72 -14.48
N GLN A 120 0.81 -12.77 -15.24
CA GLN A 120 1.89 -13.63 -15.71
C GLN A 120 2.48 -13.04 -16.99
N ARG A 121 3.80 -12.98 -17.06
CA ARG A 121 4.53 -12.57 -18.26
C ARG A 121 5.12 -13.77 -18.98
#